data_dfbe8f856713c9afb60784e1ce47c934
#
_entry.id   dfbe8f856713c9afb60784e1ce47c934
#
_cell.length_a   1.000
_cell.length_b   1.000
_cell.length_c   1.000
_cell.angle_alpha   90.00
_cell.angle_beta   90.00
_cell.angle_gamma   90.00
#
_symmetry.space_group_name_H-M   'P 1'
#
loop_
_entity.id
_entity.type
_entity.pdbx_description
1 polymer ?
#
loop_
_entity_poly.entity_id
_entity_poly.type
_entity_poly.pdbx_seq_one_letter_code
_entity_poly.pdbx_strand_id
1 'polypeptide(L)'
;LAPLLGMQYVELVTRRFPDSEGYVRVPEEAIDVIRSEPVILVSNTYPDSGILQTILLLEAIGDIRKGDLENLKGIEPQSMPDVGPGVYLAIPYYGYSRQDKRFSKGEVISAKVIAELFARSCDGMAILDLHAPAVLEDMEFPVKFVSAMPEVAERLANVVKPDFILSPDKGAISRATE
;
A
#
# COMPACT_ATOMS: atom_id res chain seq x y z
N LEU A 1 -1.18 -12.62 -6.73
CA LEU A 1 -0.46 -12.62 -5.46
C LEU A 1 -1.02 -13.68 -4.49
N ALA A 2 -2.34 -13.65 -4.20
CA ALA A 2 -2.94 -14.56 -3.23
C ALA A 2 -2.66 -16.06 -3.48
N PRO A 3 -2.83 -16.61 -4.71
CA PRO A 3 -2.48 -18.01 -4.96
C PRO A 3 -1.00 -18.33 -4.74
N LEU A 4 -0.09 -17.40 -5.05
CA LEU A 4 1.36 -17.59 -4.85
C LEU A 4 1.74 -17.61 -3.36
N LEU A 5 0.96 -16.94 -2.52
CA LEU A 5 1.16 -16.90 -1.07
C LEU A 5 0.34 -17.97 -0.33
N GLY A 6 -0.48 -18.75 -1.04
CA GLY A 6 -1.41 -19.70 -0.42
C GLY A 6 -2.50 -19.02 0.41
N MET A 7 -2.81 -17.75 0.12
CA MET A 7 -3.78 -16.94 0.86
C MET A 7 -5.13 -16.92 0.15
N GLN A 8 -6.20 -16.72 0.93
CA GLN A 8 -7.52 -16.43 0.38
C GLN A 8 -7.54 -15.02 -0.21
N TYR A 9 -8.23 -14.86 -1.34
CA TYR A 9 -8.51 -13.54 -1.93
C TYR A 9 -9.90 -13.08 -1.54
N VAL A 10 -9.99 -11.81 -1.14
CA VAL A 10 -11.26 -11.13 -0.87
C VAL A 10 -11.26 -9.79 -1.63
N GLU A 11 -12.32 -9.55 -2.38
CA GLU A 11 -12.54 -8.27 -3.05
C GLU A 11 -13.30 -7.32 -2.12
N LEU A 12 -12.68 -6.17 -1.82
CA LEU A 12 -13.30 -5.14 -0.99
C LEU A 12 -14.25 -4.28 -1.84
N VAL A 13 -15.35 -3.85 -1.24
CA VAL A 13 -16.32 -3.00 -1.93
C VAL A 13 -15.84 -1.56 -1.91
N THR A 14 -15.63 -0.99 -3.09
CA THR A 14 -15.26 0.41 -3.26
C THR A 14 -16.16 1.05 -4.32
N ARG A 15 -16.67 2.23 -4.02
CA ARG A 15 -17.50 3.01 -4.94
C ARG A 15 -17.38 4.50 -4.64
N ARG A 16 -17.99 5.32 -5.47
CA ARG A 16 -18.14 6.77 -5.22
C ARG A 16 -19.60 7.13 -5.04
N PHE A 17 -19.84 8.08 -4.14
CA PHE A 17 -21.11 8.78 -4.05
C PHE A 17 -21.28 9.77 -5.23
N PRO A 18 -22.49 10.30 -5.48
CA PRO A 18 -22.74 11.27 -6.55
C PRO A 18 -21.92 12.56 -6.45
N ASP A 19 -21.53 12.97 -5.23
CA ASP A 19 -20.65 14.10 -4.93
C ASP A 19 -19.16 13.79 -5.08
N SER A 20 -18.81 12.58 -5.54
CA SER A 20 -17.47 12.05 -5.73
C SER A 20 -16.74 11.60 -4.46
N GLU A 21 -17.35 11.65 -3.29
CA GLU A 21 -16.77 11.06 -2.08
C GLU A 21 -16.62 9.54 -2.19
N GLY A 22 -15.54 9.02 -1.59
CA GLY A 22 -15.23 7.60 -1.60
C GLY A 22 -16.06 6.84 -0.58
N TYR A 23 -16.53 5.65 -0.95
CA TYR A 23 -17.15 4.68 -0.05
C TYR A 23 -16.34 3.39 -0.09
N VAL A 24 -16.09 2.83 1.10
CA VAL A 24 -15.42 1.53 1.25
C VAL A 24 -16.24 0.64 2.19
N ARG A 25 -16.18 -0.66 1.97
CA ARG A 25 -16.76 -1.65 2.87
C ARG A 25 -16.04 -3.00 2.73
N VAL A 26 -15.80 -3.64 3.84
CA VAL A 26 -15.41 -5.05 3.90
C VAL A 26 -16.68 -5.91 3.74
N PRO A 27 -16.71 -6.91 2.83
CA PRO A 27 -17.82 -7.84 2.73
C PRO A 27 -18.02 -8.63 4.02
N GLU A 28 -19.27 -8.97 4.34
CA GLU A 28 -19.62 -9.68 5.57
C GLU A 28 -18.88 -11.03 5.69
N GLU A 29 -18.79 -11.76 4.57
CA GLU A 29 -18.10 -13.05 4.48
C GLU A 29 -16.60 -13.00 4.77
N ALA A 30 -15.99 -11.81 4.75
CA ALA A 30 -14.57 -11.62 5.02
C ALA A 30 -14.27 -11.21 6.48
N ILE A 31 -15.28 -10.82 7.25
CA ILE A 31 -15.12 -10.25 8.58
C ILE A 31 -14.39 -11.21 9.52
N ASP A 32 -14.82 -12.47 9.58
CA ASP A 32 -14.23 -13.45 10.50
C ASP A 32 -12.77 -13.77 10.14
N VAL A 33 -12.46 -13.86 8.84
CA VAL A 33 -11.09 -14.08 8.36
C VAL A 33 -10.20 -12.89 8.70
N ILE A 34 -10.67 -11.67 8.42
CA ILE A 34 -9.93 -10.44 8.73
C ILE A 34 -9.68 -10.30 10.23
N ARG A 35 -10.61 -10.75 11.07
CA ARG A 35 -10.45 -10.71 12.52
C ARG A 35 -9.38 -11.66 13.04
N SER A 36 -9.24 -12.84 12.42
CA SER A 36 -8.42 -13.93 12.95
C SER A 36 -7.10 -14.17 12.23
N GLU A 37 -6.95 -13.70 10.98
CA GLU A 37 -5.80 -14.04 10.14
C GLU A 37 -4.99 -12.79 9.75
N PRO A 38 -3.68 -12.92 9.45
CA PRO A 38 -2.89 -11.82 8.88
C PRO A 38 -3.50 -11.32 7.56
N VAL A 39 -3.53 -10.00 7.38
CA VAL A 39 -4.12 -9.37 6.21
C VAL A 39 -3.07 -8.64 5.40
N ILE A 40 -3.08 -8.83 4.08
CA ILE A 40 -2.34 -8.00 3.13
C ILE A 40 -3.35 -7.21 2.31
N LEU A 41 -3.47 -5.91 2.58
CA LEU A 41 -4.21 -4.99 1.73
C LEU A 41 -3.35 -4.65 0.49
N VAL A 42 -3.82 -4.97 -0.70
CA VAL A 42 -3.17 -4.55 -1.95
C VAL A 42 -3.89 -3.33 -2.48
N SER A 43 -3.21 -2.18 -2.53
CA SER A 43 -3.83 -0.93 -2.95
C SER A 43 -2.88 -0.03 -3.73
N ASN A 44 -3.38 0.59 -4.80
CA ASN A 44 -2.68 1.66 -5.51
C ASN A 44 -3.00 3.01 -4.86
N THR A 45 -1.96 3.81 -4.64
CA THR A 45 -2.08 5.12 -3.99
C THR A 45 -2.06 6.28 -4.97
N TYR A 46 -2.64 6.09 -6.15
CA TYR A 46 -2.84 7.08 -7.19
C TYR A 46 -4.22 6.89 -7.86
N PRO A 47 -4.92 7.98 -8.19
CA PRO A 47 -4.68 9.39 -7.82
C PRO A 47 -4.90 9.64 -6.32
N ASP A 48 -4.95 10.91 -5.85
CA ASP A 48 -5.14 11.30 -4.45
C ASP A 48 -6.27 10.54 -3.76
N SER A 49 -7.36 10.29 -4.49
CA SER A 49 -8.46 9.46 -4.02
C SER A 49 -8.08 8.02 -3.68
N GLY A 50 -7.03 7.49 -4.31
CA GLY A 50 -6.49 6.17 -3.98
C GLY A 50 -5.81 6.16 -2.61
N ILE A 51 -5.13 7.26 -2.25
CA ILE A 51 -4.54 7.43 -0.91
C ILE A 51 -5.64 7.42 0.15
N LEU A 52 -6.66 8.26 -0.04
CA LEU A 52 -7.79 8.35 0.90
C LEU A 52 -8.52 7.02 1.01
N GLN A 53 -8.79 6.36 -0.12
CA GLN A 53 -9.43 5.05 -0.15
C GLN A 53 -8.60 3.99 0.61
N THR A 54 -7.27 4.00 0.46
CA THR A 54 -6.37 3.10 1.18
C THR A 54 -6.46 3.32 2.69
N ILE A 55 -6.46 4.58 3.14
CA ILE A 55 -6.61 4.91 4.56
C ILE A 55 -7.95 4.41 5.09
N LEU A 56 -9.06 4.69 4.39
CA LEU A 56 -10.39 4.24 4.81
C LEU A 56 -10.50 2.70 4.87
N LEU A 57 -9.85 1.99 3.96
CA LEU A 57 -9.81 0.52 3.98
C LEU A 57 -9.00 -0.02 5.16
N LEU A 58 -7.85 0.58 5.46
CA LEU A 58 -7.05 0.21 6.62
C LEU A 58 -7.81 0.44 7.94
N GLU A 59 -8.51 1.58 8.06
CA GLU A 59 -9.35 1.86 9.23
C GLU A 59 -10.51 0.85 9.34
N ALA A 60 -11.19 0.52 8.24
CA ALA A 60 -12.25 -0.48 8.25
C ALA A 60 -11.74 -1.87 8.71
N ILE A 61 -10.52 -2.25 8.33
CA ILE A 61 -9.87 -3.47 8.81
C ILE A 61 -9.56 -3.36 10.31
N GLY A 62 -9.05 -2.20 10.75
CA GLY A 62 -8.78 -1.92 12.16
C GLY A 62 -10.04 -2.00 13.03
N ASP A 63 -11.16 -1.43 12.58
CA ASP A 63 -12.45 -1.49 13.29
C ASP A 63 -12.98 -2.92 13.43
N ILE A 64 -12.84 -3.75 12.38
CA ILE A 64 -13.17 -5.18 12.44
C ILE A 64 -12.37 -5.87 13.55
N ARG A 65 -11.10 -5.59 13.68
CA ARG A 65 -10.20 -6.20 14.66
C ARG A 65 -10.48 -5.76 16.09
N LYS A 66 -10.84 -4.49 16.26
CA LYS A 66 -11.26 -3.94 17.55
C LYS A 66 -12.64 -4.43 17.98
N GLY A 67 -13.39 -5.10 17.10
CA GLY A 67 -14.75 -5.58 17.35
C GLY A 67 -15.81 -4.47 17.28
N ASP A 68 -15.48 -3.31 16.72
CA ASP A 68 -16.36 -2.14 16.66
C ASP A 68 -17.32 -2.15 15.45
N LEU A 69 -17.80 -3.34 15.07
CA LEU A 69 -18.70 -3.51 13.92
C LEU A 69 -20.17 -3.17 14.23
N GLU A 70 -20.57 -3.20 15.48
CA GLU A 70 -21.97 -2.99 15.88
C GLU A 70 -22.25 -1.53 16.28
N ASN A 71 -21.22 -0.72 16.41
CA ASN A 71 -21.35 0.69 16.72
C ASN A 71 -21.76 1.51 15.49
N LEU A 72 -22.97 1.27 15.00
CA LEU A 72 -23.52 1.96 13.82
C LEU A 72 -23.64 3.49 13.96
N LYS A 73 -23.40 4.03 15.15
CA LYS A 73 -23.54 5.46 15.45
C LYS A 73 -22.20 6.19 15.57
N GLY A 74 -21.06 5.46 15.62
CA GLY A 74 -19.73 6.05 15.64
C GLY A 74 -19.43 7.03 16.78
N ILE A 75 -20.15 6.94 17.91
CA ILE A 75 -20.15 8.00 18.92
C ILE A 75 -19.13 7.74 20.04
N GLU A 76 -18.70 6.52 20.26
CA GLU A 76 -17.67 6.21 21.26
C GLU A 76 -16.63 5.25 20.71
N PRO A 77 -15.36 5.64 20.61
CA PRO A 77 -14.29 4.70 20.33
C PRO A 77 -14.11 3.79 21.55
N GLN A 78 -14.52 2.55 21.46
CA GLN A 78 -14.07 1.56 22.41
C GLN A 78 -12.59 1.31 22.16
N SER A 79 -11.74 1.82 23.02
CA SER A 79 -10.30 1.57 22.98
C SER A 79 -10.01 0.13 23.42
N MET A 80 -10.38 -0.84 22.60
CA MET A 80 -9.84 -2.17 22.73
C MET A 80 -8.44 -2.19 22.10
N PRO A 81 -7.42 -2.73 22.76
CA PRO A 81 -6.12 -2.90 22.12
C PRO A 81 -6.30 -3.78 20.88
N ASP A 82 -5.73 -3.36 19.76
CA ASP A 82 -5.60 -4.21 18.59
C ASP A 82 -4.69 -5.38 18.96
N VAL A 83 -5.28 -6.53 19.18
CA VAL A 83 -4.59 -7.79 19.53
C VAL A 83 -4.63 -8.77 18.36
N GLY A 84 -5.06 -8.33 17.20
CA GLY A 84 -5.17 -9.15 16.00
C GLY A 84 -3.80 -9.45 15.37
N PRO A 85 -3.75 -10.43 14.46
CA PRO A 85 -2.58 -10.68 13.63
C PRO A 85 -2.31 -9.50 12.68
N GLY A 86 -1.05 -9.33 12.22
CA GLY A 86 -0.60 -8.13 11.51
C GLY A 86 -1.43 -7.73 10.27
N VAL A 87 -1.53 -6.42 10.04
CA VAL A 87 -2.09 -5.80 8.83
C VAL A 87 -0.95 -5.23 8.00
N TYR A 88 -0.79 -5.68 6.79
CA TYR A 88 0.27 -5.24 5.90
C TYR A 88 -0.29 -4.58 4.65
N LEU A 89 0.40 -3.55 4.16
CA LEU A 89 0.01 -2.82 2.96
C LEU A 89 0.98 -3.12 1.82
N ALA A 90 0.50 -3.73 0.74
CA ALA A 90 1.26 -3.92 -0.49
C ALA A 90 0.85 -2.86 -1.52
N ILE A 91 1.83 -2.07 -1.99
CA ILE A 91 1.59 -0.91 -2.86
C ILE A 91 2.28 -1.15 -4.21
N PRO A 92 1.53 -1.59 -5.24
CA PRO A 92 2.07 -1.75 -6.59
C PRO A 92 2.48 -0.43 -7.24
N TYR A 93 1.79 0.66 -6.93
CA TYR A 93 2.17 2.00 -7.37
C TYR A 93 2.03 3.01 -6.22
N TYR A 94 3.15 3.63 -5.86
CA TYR A 94 3.22 4.62 -4.78
C TYR A 94 3.07 6.03 -5.34
N GLY A 95 1.93 6.66 -5.08
CA GLY A 95 1.68 8.06 -5.40
C GLY A 95 2.61 9.00 -4.65
N TYR A 96 2.89 10.17 -5.24
CA TYR A 96 3.80 11.18 -4.67
C TYR A 96 5.27 10.74 -4.52
N SER A 97 5.68 9.60 -5.05
CA SER A 97 7.05 9.07 -4.94
C SER A 97 8.14 10.01 -5.49
N ARG A 98 7.78 10.91 -6.42
CA ARG A 98 8.71 11.87 -7.02
C ARG A 98 8.98 13.10 -6.15
N GLN A 99 8.17 13.35 -5.12
CA GLN A 99 8.39 14.41 -4.13
C GLN A 99 9.14 13.82 -2.94
N ASP A 100 10.33 13.31 -3.22
CA ASP A 100 11.24 12.60 -2.30
C ASP A 100 12.18 13.53 -1.52
N LYS A 101 12.27 14.79 -1.94
CA LYS A 101 13.11 15.84 -1.33
C LYS A 101 12.48 17.22 -1.52
N ARG A 102 13.04 18.22 -0.85
CA ARG A 102 12.70 19.61 -1.08
C ARG A 102 13.55 20.18 -2.20
N PHE A 103 12.91 20.65 -3.26
CA PHE A 103 13.56 21.38 -4.35
C PHE A 103 13.63 22.89 -4.06
N SER A 104 12.71 23.38 -3.20
CA SER A 104 12.66 24.78 -2.77
C SER A 104 12.31 24.87 -1.28
N LYS A 105 12.62 26.03 -0.67
CA LYS A 105 12.22 26.31 0.73
C LYS A 105 10.70 26.30 0.87
N GLY A 106 10.19 25.67 1.91
CA GLY A 106 8.74 25.59 2.18
C GLY A 106 8.03 24.40 1.52
N GLU A 107 8.68 23.64 0.66
CA GLU A 107 8.10 22.40 0.11
C GLU A 107 8.02 21.29 1.18
N VAL A 108 7.01 20.45 1.06
CA VAL A 108 6.86 19.22 1.85
C VAL A 108 7.50 18.04 1.12
N ILE A 109 8.00 17.06 1.84
CA ILE A 109 8.40 15.76 1.28
C ILE A 109 7.16 14.85 1.30
N SER A 110 6.35 14.94 0.24
CA SER A 110 5.04 14.29 0.20
C SER A 110 5.14 12.77 0.30
N ALA A 111 6.18 12.17 -0.29
CA ALA A 111 6.42 10.73 -0.18
C ALA A 111 6.51 10.26 1.28
N LYS A 112 7.21 11.01 2.14
CA LYS A 112 7.34 10.68 3.57
C LYS A 112 6.02 10.88 4.32
N VAL A 113 5.32 11.98 4.09
CA VAL A 113 4.03 12.26 4.74
C VAL A 113 2.99 11.19 4.45
N ILE A 114 2.90 10.73 3.20
CA ILE A 114 1.95 9.67 2.81
C ILE A 114 2.32 8.34 3.49
N ALA A 115 3.61 7.99 3.56
CA ALA A 115 4.05 6.79 4.28
C ALA A 115 3.72 6.86 5.78
N GLU A 116 3.95 8.00 6.41
CA GLU A 116 3.60 8.23 7.83
C GLU A 116 2.09 8.13 8.10
N LEU A 117 1.25 8.52 7.13
CA LEU A 117 -0.20 8.35 7.24
C LEU A 117 -0.59 6.87 7.22
N PHE A 118 -0.03 6.07 6.32
CA PHE A 118 -0.31 4.63 6.27
C PHE A 118 0.23 3.88 7.48
N ALA A 119 1.42 4.25 7.97
CA ALA A 119 2.05 3.64 9.14
C ALA A 119 1.23 3.74 10.43
N ARG A 120 0.20 4.59 10.47
CA ARG A 120 -0.71 4.69 11.63
C ARG A 120 -1.73 3.56 11.71
N SER A 121 -1.98 2.89 10.59
CA SER A 121 -3.11 1.95 10.47
C SER A 121 -2.70 0.60 9.87
N CYS A 122 -1.37 0.32 9.76
CA CYS A 122 -0.84 -0.99 9.38
C CYS A 122 0.49 -1.28 10.09
N ASP A 123 0.92 -2.54 10.07
CA ASP A 123 2.12 -3.02 10.78
C ASP A 123 3.36 -3.07 9.89
N GLY A 124 3.20 -2.87 8.59
CA GLY A 124 4.30 -2.83 7.63
C GLY A 124 3.83 -2.58 6.21
N MET A 125 4.74 -2.12 5.36
CA MET A 125 4.48 -1.86 3.94
C MET A 125 5.47 -2.57 3.04
N ALA A 126 4.98 -3.06 1.88
CA ALA A 126 5.80 -3.48 0.76
C ALA A 126 5.50 -2.55 -0.43
N ILE A 127 6.50 -1.87 -0.95
CA ILE A 127 6.36 -0.88 -2.04
C ILE A 127 7.14 -1.36 -3.25
N LEU A 128 6.43 -1.48 -4.37
CA LEU A 128 7.02 -1.89 -5.64
C LEU A 128 7.64 -0.67 -6.36
N ASP A 129 8.89 -0.82 -6.79
CA ASP A 129 9.62 0.15 -7.62
C ASP A 129 9.51 1.61 -7.13
N LEU A 130 9.69 1.85 -5.83
CA LEU A 130 9.69 3.21 -5.29
C LEU A 130 10.75 4.07 -5.99
N HIS A 131 10.39 5.30 -6.36
CA HIS A 131 11.26 6.21 -7.10
C HIS A 131 12.61 6.47 -6.41
N ALA A 132 12.59 6.71 -5.11
CA ALA A 132 13.77 6.96 -4.29
C ALA A 132 13.59 6.30 -2.91
N PRO A 133 14.02 5.03 -2.72
CA PRO A 133 13.88 4.31 -1.45
C PRO A 133 14.45 5.05 -0.23
N ALA A 134 15.56 5.77 -0.41
CA ALA A 134 16.23 6.52 0.65
C ALA A 134 15.31 7.50 1.41
N VAL A 135 14.20 7.95 0.81
CA VAL A 135 13.26 8.87 1.48
C VAL A 135 12.52 8.22 2.65
N LEU A 136 12.42 6.89 2.67
CA LEU A 136 11.72 6.12 3.70
C LEU A 136 12.64 5.20 4.52
N GLU A 137 13.95 5.18 4.25
CA GLU A 137 14.90 4.29 4.93
C GLU A 137 15.06 4.60 6.42
N ASP A 138 14.85 5.86 6.81
CA ASP A 138 14.96 6.34 8.19
C ASP A 138 13.64 6.27 8.99
N MET A 139 12.60 5.69 8.43
CA MET A 139 11.34 5.48 9.16
C MET A 139 11.50 4.38 10.21
N GLU A 140 11.10 4.66 11.43
CA GLU A 140 10.95 3.66 12.51
C GLU A 140 9.71 2.76 12.29
N PHE A 141 9.53 2.31 11.06
CA PHE A 141 8.38 1.52 10.64
C PHE A 141 8.81 0.52 9.56
N PRO A 142 8.36 -0.74 9.59
CA PRO A 142 8.78 -1.75 8.63
C PRO A 142 8.36 -1.41 7.20
N VAL A 143 9.31 -1.04 6.35
CA VAL A 143 9.09 -0.82 4.91
C VAL A 143 9.99 -1.75 4.12
N LYS A 144 9.40 -2.54 3.22
CA LYS A 144 10.12 -3.39 2.28
C LYS A 144 10.04 -2.81 0.88
N PHE A 145 11.17 -2.49 0.29
CA PHE A 145 11.26 -2.12 -1.13
C PHE A 145 11.40 -3.38 -1.97
N VAL A 146 10.62 -3.47 -3.03
CA VAL A 146 10.58 -4.61 -3.97
C VAL A 146 10.80 -4.07 -5.37
N SER A 147 11.67 -4.74 -6.15
CA SER A 147 11.84 -4.45 -7.58
C SER A 147 11.07 -5.48 -8.41
N ALA A 148 10.39 -5.03 -9.47
CA ALA A 148 9.81 -5.89 -10.48
C ALA A 148 10.83 -6.27 -11.59
N MET A 149 11.99 -5.62 -11.61
CA MET A 149 12.95 -5.78 -12.72
C MET A 149 13.45 -7.21 -12.90
N PRO A 150 13.78 -7.98 -11.85
CA PRO A 150 14.21 -9.39 -12.01
C PRO A 150 13.14 -10.24 -12.72
N GLU A 151 11.87 -10.12 -12.31
CA GLU A 151 10.76 -10.87 -12.94
C GLU A 151 10.52 -10.42 -14.38
N VAL A 152 10.61 -9.11 -14.65
CA VAL A 152 10.50 -8.56 -16.01
C VAL A 152 11.64 -9.07 -16.89
N ALA A 153 12.88 -9.09 -16.39
CA ALA A 153 14.03 -9.58 -17.12
C ALA A 153 13.90 -11.07 -17.46
N GLU A 154 13.49 -11.90 -16.50
CA GLU A 154 13.26 -13.33 -16.72
C GLU A 154 12.18 -13.56 -17.79
N ARG A 155 11.06 -12.84 -17.73
CA ARG A 155 10.00 -12.95 -18.73
C ARG A 155 10.45 -12.51 -20.11
N LEU A 156 11.17 -11.40 -20.21
CA LEU A 156 11.68 -10.90 -21.48
C LEU A 156 12.74 -11.84 -22.08
N ALA A 157 13.63 -12.40 -21.30
CA ALA A 157 14.65 -13.35 -21.77
C ALA A 157 14.03 -14.59 -22.43
N ASN A 158 12.83 -15.00 -22.00
CA ASN A 158 12.10 -16.13 -22.58
C ASN A 158 11.33 -15.78 -23.89
N VAL A 159 11.06 -14.50 -24.14
CA VAL A 159 10.26 -14.03 -25.30
C VAL A 159 11.15 -13.35 -26.35
N VAL A 160 12.10 -12.55 -25.89
CA VAL A 160 13.00 -11.74 -26.72
C VAL A 160 14.43 -12.02 -26.28
N LYS A 161 15.35 -12.10 -27.22
CA LYS A 161 16.80 -12.15 -26.94
C LYS A 161 17.39 -10.77 -27.23
N PRO A 162 17.32 -9.83 -26.29
CA PRO A 162 17.81 -8.47 -26.52
C PRO A 162 19.34 -8.45 -26.58
N ASP A 163 19.91 -7.71 -27.52
CA ASP A 163 21.35 -7.46 -27.57
C ASP A 163 21.76 -6.33 -26.63
N PHE A 164 20.82 -5.41 -26.33
CA PHE A 164 21.08 -4.21 -25.52
C PHE A 164 19.91 -3.88 -24.60
N ILE A 165 20.25 -3.31 -23.44
CA ILE A 165 19.33 -2.65 -22.53
C ILE A 165 19.66 -1.16 -22.56
N LEU A 166 18.64 -0.31 -22.77
CA LEU A 166 18.80 1.13 -22.83
C LEU A 166 18.13 1.79 -21.61
N SER A 167 18.89 2.55 -20.86
CA SER A 167 18.38 3.42 -19.81
C SER A 167 18.05 4.80 -20.38
N PRO A 168 16.87 5.39 -20.17
CA PRO A 168 16.51 6.70 -20.70
C PRO A 168 17.26 7.85 -20.01
N ASP A 169 17.69 7.66 -18.77
CA ASP A 169 18.39 8.66 -17.96
C ASP A 169 19.25 8.00 -16.86
N LYS A 170 19.99 8.85 -16.13
CA LYS A 170 20.86 8.39 -15.04
C LYS A 170 20.10 7.76 -13.86
N GLY A 171 18.85 8.15 -13.63
CA GLY A 171 18.03 7.64 -12.53
C GLY A 171 17.54 6.21 -12.77
N ALA A 172 17.47 5.77 -14.04
CA ALA A 172 17.04 4.44 -14.39
C ALA A 172 18.21 3.43 -14.58
N ILE A 173 19.47 3.86 -14.42
CA ILE A 173 20.64 2.99 -14.64
C ILE A 173 20.62 1.81 -13.68
N SER A 174 20.34 2.03 -12.39
CA SER A 174 20.29 0.95 -11.40
C SER A 174 19.29 -0.14 -11.79
N ARG A 175 18.09 0.26 -12.22
CA ARG A 175 17.04 -0.66 -12.67
C ARG A 175 17.41 -1.41 -13.96
N ALA A 176 18.20 -0.79 -14.83
CA ALA A 176 18.68 -1.43 -16.06
C ALA A 176 19.82 -2.43 -15.81
N THR A 177 20.41 -2.40 -14.62
CA THR A 177 21.56 -3.28 -14.24
C THR A 177 21.18 -4.35 -13.20
N GLU A 178 19.99 -4.32 -12.65
CA GLU A 178 19.40 -5.39 -11.84
C GLU A 178 19.11 -6.65 -12.67
#